data_9f967ebd2c1611dcde47042daf7691bc
#
_entry.id   9f967ebd2c1611dcde47042daf7691bc
#
_cell.length_a   1.000
_cell.length_b   1.000
_cell.length_c   1.000
_cell.angle_alpha   90.00
_cell.angle_beta   90.00
_cell.angle_gamma   90.00
#
_symmetry.space_group_name_H-M   'P 1'
#
loop_
_entity.id
_entity.type
_entity.pdbx_description
1 polymer ?
#
loop_
_entity_poly.entity_id
_entity_poly.type
_entity_poly.pdbx_seq_one_letter_code
_entity_poly.pdbx_strand_id
1 'polypeptide(L)'
;DYYASRGLGDVYKRQRWGWAIHKYPHYEEVGIEDVTFVGHATDDFQHHRNWAHDGAYKPIKMTRLTNSWMRRVNFISVSEANSITSSANVSAYDIKIDGNRGHAAIRSQGSSRVFIGKVTDRTNGPLIDNRGVIQQGAGQYHACGVSKPSMGAVIWRVHWGLDACFESHATQPRATLIDNCTGGFMQYRQGGDYNQMPNHLADLTLWNFNAKNNVADSPFIWWDNNSLWWKFLPPIVVGYHGGSIHFDESQMKLNEEQGNTVTPYSLYEAQLRKRLGAVPALSLIHI
;
A
#
# COMPACT_ATOMS: atom_id res chain seq x y z
N ASP A 1 27.64 -29.35 6.01
CA ASP A 1 28.44 -28.86 4.87
C ASP A 1 27.78 -27.73 4.07
N TYR A 2 26.44 -27.75 3.91
CA TYR A 2 25.72 -26.70 3.21
C TYR A 2 25.76 -25.32 3.94
N TYR A 3 25.84 -25.31 5.25
CA TYR A 3 25.98 -24.09 6.05
C TYR A 3 27.41 -23.53 6.04
N ALA A 4 28.41 -24.38 5.96
CA ALA A 4 29.82 -23.94 5.89
C ALA A 4 30.13 -23.27 4.54
N SER A 5 29.56 -23.76 3.44
CA SER A 5 29.74 -23.15 2.12
C SER A 5 29.07 -21.77 1.98
N ARG A 6 27.96 -21.51 2.67
CA ARG A 6 27.33 -20.18 2.75
C ARG A 6 28.23 -19.17 3.49
N GLY A 7 28.83 -19.59 4.59
CA GLY A 7 29.74 -18.71 5.36
C GLY A 7 30.97 -18.29 4.55
N LEU A 8 31.57 -19.21 3.81
CA LEU A 8 32.72 -18.91 2.96
C LEU A 8 32.37 -17.99 1.78
N GLY A 9 31.21 -18.16 1.16
CA GLY A 9 30.73 -17.27 0.10
C GLY A 9 30.51 -15.85 0.58
N ASP A 10 30.00 -15.67 1.79
CA ASP A 10 29.78 -14.35 2.37
C ASP A 10 31.06 -13.67 2.81
N VAL A 11 32.05 -14.43 3.32
CA VAL A 11 33.40 -13.92 3.63
C VAL A 11 34.10 -13.45 2.36
N TYR A 12 34.04 -14.24 1.29
CA TYR A 12 34.65 -13.86 0.01
C TYR A 12 34.02 -12.60 -0.60
N LYS A 13 32.71 -12.50 -0.59
CA LYS A 13 31.99 -11.32 -1.07
C LYS A 13 32.35 -10.09 -0.24
N ARG A 14 32.40 -10.21 1.07
CA ARG A 14 32.80 -9.14 1.98
C ARG A 14 34.20 -8.63 1.70
N GLN A 15 35.16 -9.53 1.52
CA GLN A 15 36.56 -9.17 1.21
C GLN A 15 36.69 -8.47 -0.14
N ARG A 16 36.02 -9.00 -1.15
CA ARG A 16 36.08 -8.47 -2.52
C ARG A 16 35.39 -7.09 -2.66
N TRP A 17 34.28 -6.89 -1.98
CA TRP A 17 33.44 -5.70 -2.15
C TRP A 17 33.51 -4.72 -0.97
N GLY A 18 34.29 -5.02 0.04
CA GLY A 18 34.40 -4.20 1.24
C GLY A 18 33.10 -4.08 2.04
N TRP A 19 32.17 -5.03 1.89
CA TRP A 19 30.89 -4.98 2.59
C TRP A 19 31.07 -5.14 4.10
N ALA A 20 30.38 -4.29 4.85
CA ALA A 20 30.32 -4.36 6.29
C ALA A 20 28.88 -4.36 6.75
N ILE A 21 28.62 -5.09 7.84
CA ILE A 21 27.33 -5.07 8.53
C ILE A 21 27.44 -4.02 9.63
N HIS A 22 26.57 -3.02 9.54
CA HIS A 22 26.45 -1.98 10.55
C HIS A 22 25.10 -2.09 11.25
N LYS A 23 25.08 -1.83 12.56
CA LYS A 23 23.82 -1.68 13.29
C LYS A 23 23.07 -0.48 12.70
N TYR A 24 21.84 -0.74 12.24
CA TYR A 24 20.98 0.32 11.72
C TYR A 24 20.35 1.10 12.89
N PRO A 25 20.57 2.41 13.02
CA PRO A 25 19.98 3.20 14.08
C PRO A 25 18.44 3.20 13.95
N HIS A 26 17.75 2.74 14.97
CA HIS A 26 16.29 2.69 15.01
C HIS A 26 15.78 2.89 16.43
N TYR A 27 14.51 3.22 16.55
CA TYR A 27 13.75 3.26 17.79
C TYR A 27 12.76 2.11 17.82
N GLU A 28 12.47 1.63 19.00
CA GLU A 28 11.56 0.50 19.22
C GLU A 28 10.37 0.91 20.10
N GLU A 29 9.25 0.22 19.94
CA GLU A 29 8.07 0.35 20.80
C GLU A 29 7.54 1.79 20.89
N VAL A 30 7.59 2.53 19.78
CA VAL A 30 7.02 3.88 19.66
C VAL A 30 5.55 3.76 19.27
N GLY A 31 4.65 4.30 20.08
CA GLY A 31 3.22 4.29 19.86
C GLY A 31 2.65 5.70 19.70
N ILE A 32 1.70 5.85 18.78
CA ILE A 32 0.87 7.05 18.61
C ILE A 32 -0.59 6.61 18.65
N GLU A 33 -1.35 7.12 19.61
CA GLU A 33 -2.71 6.69 19.85
C GLU A 33 -3.66 7.83 20.22
N ASP A 34 -4.94 7.64 19.90
CA ASP A 34 -6.05 8.47 20.40
C ASP A 34 -5.86 9.96 20.12
N VAL A 35 -5.38 10.31 18.91
CA VAL A 35 -5.12 11.69 18.52
C VAL A 35 -5.77 12.01 17.17
N THR A 36 -6.14 13.28 17.00
CA THR A 36 -6.61 13.82 15.73
C THR A 36 -5.63 14.86 15.22
N PHE A 37 -5.19 14.71 13.99
CA PHE A 37 -4.40 15.68 13.26
C PHE A 37 -5.27 16.42 12.27
N VAL A 38 -5.25 17.75 12.33
CA VAL A 38 -5.96 18.61 11.40
C VAL A 38 -4.94 19.33 10.54
N GLY A 39 -4.97 19.06 9.24
CA GLY A 39 -4.20 19.77 8.23
C GLY A 39 -5.01 20.94 7.65
N HIS A 40 -4.47 21.55 6.61
CA HIS A 40 -5.09 22.65 5.88
C HIS A 40 -5.08 22.40 4.38
N ALA A 41 -5.16 21.12 3.97
CA ALA A 41 -5.34 20.79 2.56
C ALA A 41 -6.63 21.44 2.06
N THR A 42 -6.52 22.14 0.94
CA THR A 42 -7.61 22.89 0.33
C THR A 42 -8.50 21.98 -0.53
N ASP A 43 -9.68 22.47 -0.90
CA ASP A 43 -10.66 21.73 -1.68
C ASP A 43 -10.41 21.75 -3.19
N ASP A 44 -9.26 22.27 -3.63
CA ASP A 44 -8.84 22.38 -5.03
C ASP A 44 -7.68 21.42 -5.37
N PHE A 45 -7.62 20.25 -4.76
CA PHE A 45 -6.53 19.31 -4.94
C PHE A 45 -6.25 19.00 -6.41
N GLN A 46 -4.98 19.12 -6.80
CA GLN A 46 -4.47 18.68 -8.09
C GLN A 46 -3.18 17.90 -7.88
N HIS A 47 -3.15 16.66 -8.37
CA HIS A 47 -1.99 15.78 -8.28
C HIS A 47 -0.77 16.40 -8.97
N HIS A 48 0.34 16.51 -8.25
CA HIS A 48 1.61 17.09 -8.70
C HIS A 48 1.55 18.55 -9.16
N ARG A 49 0.55 19.31 -8.73
CA ARG A 49 0.50 20.74 -9.02
C ARG A 49 1.66 21.50 -8.37
N ASN A 50 1.92 21.22 -7.11
CA ASN A 50 3.02 21.80 -6.35
C ASN A 50 3.18 21.08 -5.00
N TRP A 51 4.18 21.48 -4.23
CA TRP A 51 4.45 20.92 -2.92
C TRP A 51 3.27 20.99 -1.94
N ALA A 52 2.44 22.04 -1.98
CA ALA A 52 1.31 22.17 -1.07
C ALA A 52 0.26 21.05 -1.28
N HIS A 53 0.02 20.66 -2.53
CA HIS A 53 -0.88 19.55 -2.85
C HIS A 53 -0.29 18.19 -2.50
N ASP A 54 1.03 17.99 -2.71
CA ASP A 54 1.64 16.67 -2.59
C ASP A 54 2.07 16.31 -1.17
N GLY A 55 2.45 17.28 -0.34
CA GLY A 55 3.06 16.91 0.92
C GLY A 55 3.13 17.97 2.02
N ALA A 56 2.59 19.16 1.82
CA ALA A 56 2.69 20.24 2.81
C ALA A 56 2.04 19.90 4.16
N TYR A 57 0.96 19.14 4.11
CA TYR A 57 0.18 18.79 5.30
C TYR A 57 0.28 17.30 5.58
N LYS A 58 1.51 16.85 5.83
CA LYS A 58 1.82 15.51 6.31
C LYS A 58 2.19 15.58 7.80
N PRO A 59 1.26 15.28 8.70
CA PRO A 59 1.49 15.48 10.13
C PRO A 59 2.45 14.48 10.74
N ILE A 60 2.54 13.26 10.18
CA ILE A 60 3.36 12.19 10.74
C ILE A 60 4.22 11.54 9.66
N LYS A 61 5.45 11.24 10.04
CA LYS A 61 6.35 10.34 9.32
C LYS A 61 7.01 9.39 10.32
N MET A 62 6.69 8.12 10.23
CA MET A 62 7.29 7.07 11.06
C MET A 62 8.55 6.56 10.36
N THR A 63 9.71 6.89 10.89
CA THR A 63 10.99 6.58 10.24
C THR A 63 11.94 5.85 11.17
N ARG A 64 12.53 4.75 10.67
CA ARG A 64 13.48 3.93 11.42
C ARG A 64 12.90 3.37 12.72
N LEU A 65 11.67 2.89 12.65
CA LEU A 65 10.99 2.29 13.78
C LEU A 65 10.96 0.77 13.65
N THR A 66 11.01 0.09 14.79
CA THR A 66 10.71 -1.34 14.88
C THR A 66 9.68 -1.60 15.97
N ASN A 67 8.84 -2.64 15.79
CA ASN A 67 7.82 -3.04 16.78
C ASN A 67 6.98 -1.86 17.28
N SER A 68 6.57 -0.99 16.38
CA SER A 68 5.95 0.30 16.68
C SER A 68 4.57 0.42 16.05
N TRP A 69 3.77 1.35 16.51
CA TRP A 69 2.38 1.42 16.03
C TRP A 69 1.79 2.83 16.00
N MET A 70 0.75 2.95 15.20
CA MET A 70 -0.21 4.06 15.19
C MET A 70 -1.60 3.46 15.22
N ARG A 71 -2.45 3.84 16.19
CA ARG A 71 -3.82 3.32 16.27
C ARG A 71 -4.82 4.33 16.81
N ARG A 72 -6.08 4.22 16.36
CA ARG A 72 -7.17 5.14 16.72
C ARG A 72 -6.79 6.60 16.49
N VAL A 73 -6.22 6.85 15.29
CA VAL A 73 -5.78 8.17 14.88
C VAL A 73 -6.70 8.68 13.76
N ASN A 74 -7.08 9.94 13.85
CA ASN A 74 -7.84 10.59 12.82
C ASN A 74 -6.99 11.64 12.10
N PHE A 75 -7.18 11.75 10.79
CA PHE A 75 -6.57 12.77 9.95
C PHE A 75 -7.68 13.56 9.26
N ILE A 76 -7.62 14.87 9.29
CA ILE A 76 -8.61 15.77 8.67
C ILE A 76 -7.89 16.71 7.73
N SER A 77 -8.28 16.72 6.45
CA SER A 77 -7.75 17.63 5.41
C SER A 77 -6.22 17.64 5.36
N VAL A 78 -5.62 16.46 5.20
CA VAL A 78 -4.17 16.27 5.09
C VAL A 78 -3.78 15.95 3.64
N SER A 79 -2.63 16.41 3.21
CA SER A 79 -2.11 16.03 1.89
C SER A 79 -1.62 14.59 1.84
N GLU A 80 -1.02 14.10 2.90
CA GLU A 80 -0.66 12.68 3.10
C GLU A 80 -0.80 12.36 4.58
N ALA A 81 -1.52 11.28 4.92
CA ALA A 81 -1.77 10.97 6.33
C ALA A 81 -0.50 10.48 7.04
N ASN A 82 0.18 9.48 6.47
CA ASN A 82 1.42 8.97 7.07
C ASN A 82 2.30 8.25 6.05
N SER A 83 3.61 8.32 6.24
CA SER A 83 4.56 7.40 5.60
C SER A 83 5.40 6.67 6.63
N ILE A 84 5.41 5.34 6.52
CA ILE A 84 6.21 4.41 7.32
C ILE A 84 7.46 4.08 6.51
N THR A 85 8.60 4.66 6.89
CA THR A 85 9.82 4.66 6.08
C THR A 85 10.95 3.91 6.77
N SER A 86 11.64 3.03 6.03
CA SER A 86 12.84 2.33 6.51
C SER A 86 12.64 1.67 7.89
N SER A 87 11.50 1.06 8.09
CA SER A 87 11.01 0.53 9.37
C SER A 87 10.67 -0.96 9.23
N ALA A 88 10.48 -1.64 10.35
CA ALA A 88 10.09 -3.04 10.35
C ALA A 88 9.08 -3.36 11.47
N ASN A 89 8.13 -4.26 11.20
CA ASN A 89 7.10 -4.64 12.16
C ASN A 89 6.33 -3.42 12.71
N VAL A 90 5.88 -2.55 11.83
CA VAL A 90 5.10 -1.36 12.19
C VAL A 90 3.65 -1.56 11.77
N SER A 91 2.73 -1.22 12.68
CA SER A 91 1.30 -1.32 12.44
C SER A 91 0.64 0.07 12.41
N ALA A 92 -0.21 0.31 11.41
CA ALA A 92 -1.17 1.41 11.38
C ALA A 92 -2.58 0.81 11.41
N TYR A 93 -3.34 1.05 12.47
CA TYR A 93 -4.57 0.33 12.72
C TYR A 93 -5.69 1.23 13.27
N ASP A 94 -6.92 1.03 12.77
CA ASP A 94 -8.09 1.81 13.15
C ASP A 94 -7.87 3.32 12.93
N ILE A 95 -7.70 3.66 11.67
CA ILE A 95 -7.37 5.01 11.21
C ILE A 95 -8.56 5.57 10.41
N LYS A 96 -8.87 6.83 10.64
CA LYS A 96 -9.86 7.58 9.84
C LYS A 96 -9.18 8.73 9.13
N ILE A 97 -9.53 8.93 7.87
CA ILE A 97 -9.06 10.04 7.05
C ILE A 97 -10.30 10.73 6.49
N ASP A 98 -10.48 11.99 6.84
CA ASP A 98 -11.67 12.78 6.54
C ASP A 98 -11.31 14.19 6.00
N GLY A 99 -12.31 14.93 5.57
CA GLY A 99 -12.18 16.32 5.11
C GLY A 99 -11.78 16.42 3.65
N ASN A 100 -11.01 17.42 3.28
CA ASN A 100 -10.56 17.64 1.93
C ASN A 100 -9.56 16.56 1.49
N ARG A 101 -9.74 16.11 0.26
CA ARG A 101 -8.84 15.10 -0.31
C ARG A 101 -7.44 15.64 -0.52
N GLY A 102 -6.46 14.78 -0.49
CA GLY A 102 -5.07 15.07 -0.76
C GLY A 102 -4.40 13.96 -1.58
N HIS A 103 -3.08 13.91 -1.50
CA HIS A 103 -2.24 13.08 -2.35
C HIS A 103 -2.27 11.60 -1.97
N ALA A 104 -2.12 11.27 -0.68
CA ALA A 104 -2.03 9.87 -0.28
C ALA A 104 -2.55 9.59 1.13
N ALA A 105 -3.03 8.37 1.34
CA ALA A 105 -3.37 7.86 2.67
C ALA A 105 -2.11 7.41 3.42
N ILE A 106 -1.86 6.12 3.54
CA ILE A 106 -0.72 5.58 4.30
C ILE A 106 0.18 4.79 3.37
N ARG A 107 1.48 5.10 3.38
CA ARG A 107 2.46 4.40 2.54
C ARG A 107 3.56 3.71 3.34
N SER A 108 3.81 2.43 3.01
CA SER A 108 5.01 1.70 3.42
C SER A 108 6.14 1.98 2.43
N GLN A 109 7.23 2.59 2.87
CA GLN A 109 8.34 3.01 2.01
C GLN A 109 9.67 2.38 2.44
N GLY A 110 10.17 1.42 1.68
CA GLY A 110 11.42 0.74 2.00
C GLY A 110 11.40 0.07 3.38
N SER A 111 10.25 -0.43 3.77
CA SER A 111 9.99 -1.03 5.07
C SER A 111 9.65 -2.50 4.93
N SER A 112 9.74 -3.26 6.00
CA SER A 112 9.39 -4.68 5.99
C SER A 112 8.33 -5.02 7.01
N ARG A 113 7.41 -5.92 6.63
CA ARG A 113 6.33 -6.43 7.52
C ARG A 113 5.52 -5.28 8.15
N VAL A 114 5.06 -4.37 7.31
CA VAL A 114 4.16 -3.29 7.71
C VAL A 114 2.72 -3.79 7.61
N PHE A 115 1.96 -3.58 8.66
CA PHE A 115 0.53 -3.86 8.70
C PHE A 115 -0.26 -2.55 8.65
N ILE A 116 -1.14 -2.41 7.67
CA ILE A 116 -2.07 -1.29 7.53
C ILE A 116 -3.48 -1.88 7.56
N GLY A 117 -4.21 -1.66 8.63
CA GLY A 117 -5.49 -2.33 8.85
C GLY A 117 -6.60 -1.40 9.34
N LYS A 118 -7.84 -1.69 8.91
CA LYS A 118 -9.04 -0.91 9.26
C LYS A 118 -8.83 0.60 9.07
N VAL A 119 -8.32 0.99 7.91
CA VAL A 119 -8.29 2.39 7.52
C VAL A 119 -9.57 2.73 6.77
N THR A 120 -10.24 3.80 7.15
CA THR A 120 -11.42 4.32 6.45
C THR A 120 -11.10 5.71 5.93
N ASP A 121 -10.97 5.82 4.62
CA ASP A 121 -10.75 7.07 3.92
C ASP A 121 -12.09 7.58 3.36
N ARG A 122 -12.57 8.67 3.92
CA ARG A 122 -13.81 9.36 3.53
C ARG A 122 -13.54 10.77 3.02
N THR A 123 -12.28 11.07 2.69
CA THR A 123 -11.96 12.38 2.12
C THR A 123 -12.77 12.64 0.86
N ASN A 124 -13.16 13.87 0.68
CA ASN A 124 -14.01 14.29 -0.41
C ASN A 124 -13.51 15.61 -0.99
N GLY A 125 -14.04 15.99 -2.12
CA GLY A 125 -13.71 17.22 -2.82
C GLY A 125 -13.37 16.96 -4.28
N PRO A 126 -13.22 18.03 -5.07
CA PRO A 126 -12.89 17.91 -6.48
C PRO A 126 -11.49 17.34 -6.65
N LEU A 127 -11.32 16.51 -7.67
CA LEU A 127 -10.03 16.26 -8.31
C LEU A 127 -9.99 17.07 -9.59
N ILE A 128 -9.10 18.01 -9.66
CA ILE A 128 -8.82 18.75 -10.89
C ILE A 128 -7.66 18.04 -11.57
N ASP A 129 -7.95 17.28 -12.61
CA ASP A 129 -6.92 16.67 -13.45
C ASP A 129 -6.55 17.57 -14.66
N ASN A 130 -5.56 17.15 -15.43
CA ASN A 130 -5.11 17.88 -16.62
C ASN A 130 -6.18 17.98 -17.72
N ARG A 131 -7.31 17.30 -17.57
CA ARG A 131 -8.46 17.31 -18.48
C ARG A 131 -9.57 18.22 -17.98
N GLY A 132 -9.39 18.84 -16.81
CA GLY A 132 -10.41 19.65 -16.17
C GLY A 132 -11.57 18.83 -15.60
N VAL A 133 -11.42 17.53 -15.46
CA VAL A 133 -12.44 16.66 -14.87
C VAL A 133 -12.43 16.83 -13.36
N ILE A 134 -13.60 17.13 -12.80
CA ILE A 134 -13.80 17.24 -11.34
C ILE A 134 -14.52 15.98 -10.88
N GLN A 135 -13.81 15.18 -10.04
CA GLN A 135 -14.37 14.01 -9.39
C GLN A 135 -14.70 14.33 -7.93
N GLN A 136 -15.81 13.80 -7.43
CA GLN A 136 -16.22 13.98 -6.05
C GLN A 136 -16.43 12.64 -5.34
N GLY A 137 -16.34 12.66 -4.01
CA GLY A 137 -16.56 11.46 -3.20
C GLY A 137 -15.47 10.43 -3.30
N ALA A 138 -14.25 10.84 -3.48
CA ALA A 138 -13.27 10.04 -4.15
C ALA A 138 -12.23 9.37 -3.25
N GLY A 139 -12.01 9.84 -2.04
CA GLY A 139 -10.88 9.44 -1.20
C GLY A 139 -9.57 10.16 -1.56
N GLN A 140 -8.49 9.89 -0.84
CA GLN A 140 -7.15 10.36 -1.20
C GLN A 140 -6.76 9.85 -2.59
N TYR A 141 -6.03 10.65 -3.37
CA TYR A 141 -5.67 10.28 -4.75
C TYR A 141 -4.99 8.91 -4.83
N HIS A 142 -4.01 8.67 -3.97
CA HIS A 142 -3.46 7.36 -3.69
C HIS A 142 -4.00 6.85 -2.35
N ALA A 143 -4.63 5.71 -2.37
CA ALA A 143 -5.02 5.01 -1.15
C ALA A 143 -3.79 4.48 -0.38
N CYS A 144 -3.97 3.52 0.50
CA CYS A 144 -2.83 2.86 1.13
C CYS A 144 -1.98 2.14 0.10
N GLY A 145 -0.65 2.19 0.26
CA GLY A 145 0.23 1.64 -0.75
C GLY A 145 1.65 1.33 -0.27
N VAL A 146 2.47 0.94 -1.23
CA VAL A 146 3.87 0.55 -1.00
C VAL A 146 4.78 1.27 -1.99
N SER A 147 6.01 1.53 -1.58
CA SER A 147 7.03 2.08 -2.46
C SER A 147 8.42 1.69 -1.98
N LYS A 148 9.42 1.96 -2.79
CA LYS A 148 10.80 1.58 -2.52
C LYS A 148 10.87 0.04 -2.31
N PRO A 149 11.95 -0.56 -1.93
CA PRO A 149 12.00 -2.01 -1.75
C PRO A 149 11.26 -2.48 -0.48
N SER A 150 9.98 -2.09 -0.34
CA SER A 150 9.12 -2.59 0.73
C SER A 150 8.85 -4.08 0.56
N MET A 151 8.76 -4.83 1.66
CA MET A 151 8.57 -6.26 1.63
C MET A 151 7.60 -6.75 2.70
N GLY A 152 6.65 -7.60 2.30
CA GLY A 152 5.72 -8.25 3.23
C GLY A 152 4.73 -7.28 3.86
N ALA A 153 4.31 -6.26 3.12
CA ALA A 153 3.25 -5.37 3.58
C ALA A 153 1.88 -6.05 3.48
N VAL A 154 1.04 -5.80 4.48
CA VAL A 154 -0.36 -6.22 4.49
C VAL A 154 -1.25 -4.99 4.58
N ILE A 155 -2.14 -4.83 3.61
CA ILE A 155 -3.21 -3.81 3.58
C ILE A 155 -4.52 -4.57 3.78
N TRP A 156 -5.12 -4.45 4.97
CA TRP A 156 -6.19 -5.32 5.41
C TRP A 156 -7.44 -4.57 5.84
N ARG A 157 -8.60 -4.92 5.25
CA ARG A 157 -9.90 -4.28 5.54
C ARG A 157 -9.84 -2.76 5.47
N VAL A 158 -9.19 -2.24 4.44
CA VAL A 158 -9.10 -0.81 4.17
C VAL A 158 -10.22 -0.42 3.22
N HIS A 159 -10.87 0.70 3.51
CA HIS A 159 -11.91 1.28 2.69
C HIS A 159 -11.48 2.65 2.20
N TRP A 160 -11.50 2.84 0.89
CA TRP A 160 -11.20 4.12 0.25
C TRP A 160 -12.26 4.50 -0.78
N GLY A 161 -12.18 5.72 -1.28
CA GLY A 161 -13.16 6.29 -2.18
C GLY A 161 -13.13 5.69 -3.58
N LEU A 162 -14.17 6.04 -4.34
CA LEU A 162 -14.40 5.60 -5.70
C LEU A 162 -13.27 5.97 -6.67
N ASP A 163 -12.67 7.15 -6.48
CA ASP A 163 -11.60 7.71 -7.33
C ASP A 163 -10.23 7.68 -6.64
N ALA A 164 -10.04 6.76 -5.75
CA ALA A 164 -8.76 6.42 -5.13
C ALA A 164 -8.33 5.01 -5.51
N CYS A 165 -7.05 4.75 -5.55
CA CYS A 165 -6.52 3.43 -5.83
C CYS A 165 -5.29 3.18 -4.96
N PHE A 166 -5.06 1.92 -4.58
CA PHE A 166 -3.77 1.59 -3.95
C PHE A 166 -2.62 1.99 -4.89
N GLU A 167 -1.51 2.37 -4.31
CA GLU A 167 -0.33 2.70 -5.08
C GLU A 167 0.79 1.70 -4.81
N SER A 168 1.42 1.21 -5.88
CA SER A 168 2.74 0.62 -5.82
C SER A 168 3.69 1.53 -6.59
N HIS A 169 4.40 2.38 -5.84
CA HIS A 169 5.22 3.46 -6.40
C HIS A 169 6.63 2.98 -6.66
N ALA A 170 6.87 2.34 -7.78
CA ALA A 170 8.18 1.91 -8.30
C ALA A 170 9.22 1.45 -7.23
N THR A 171 10.48 1.31 -7.64
CA THR A 171 11.58 0.80 -6.78
C THR A 171 11.29 -0.56 -6.13
N GLN A 172 10.49 -1.38 -6.81
CA GLN A 172 10.45 -2.83 -6.65
C GLN A 172 9.98 -3.34 -5.27
N PRO A 173 8.87 -2.84 -4.72
CA PRO A 173 8.23 -3.51 -3.59
C PRO A 173 7.83 -4.92 -3.99
N ARG A 174 7.66 -5.82 -3.00
CA ARG A 174 7.30 -7.22 -3.23
C ARG A 174 6.54 -7.84 -2.07
N ALA A 175 5.85 -8.94 -2.34
CA ALA A 175 5.08 -9.69 -1.35
C ALA A 175 4.10 -8.80 -0.59
N THR A 176 3.28 -8.06 -1.33
CA THR A 176 2.23 -7.21 -0.76
C THR A 176 0.90 -7.92 -0.84
N LEU A 177 0.20 -8.01 0.28
CA LEU A 177 -1.15 -8.54 0.37
C LEU A 177 -2.16 -7.39 0.55
N ILE A 178 -3.10 -7.28 -0.38
CA ILE A 178 -4.28 -6.41 -0.30
C ILE A 178 -5.47 -7.32 -0.02
N ASP A 179 -5.93 -7.34 1.23
CA ASP A 179 -6.84 -8.36 1.75
C ASP A 179 -8.15 -7.75 2.21
N ASN A 180 -9.24 -8.17 1.59
CA ASN A 180 -10.59 -7.76 1.95
C ASN A 180 -10.77 -6.24 2.00
N CYS A 181 -10.19 -5.56 1.02
CA CYS A 181 -10.26 -4.11 0.86
C CYS A 181 -11.41 -3.70 -0.08
N THR A 182 -11.87 -2.48 0.08
CA THR A 182 -12.96 -1.91 -0.72
C THR A 182 -12.60 -0.53 -1.22
N GLY A 183 -12.79 -0.27 -2.51
CA GLY A 183 -12.57 1.06 -3.08
C GLY A 183 -12.40 1.07 -4.59
N GLY A 184 -11.95 2.19 -5.11
CA GLY A 184 -11.62 2.30 -6.53
C GLY A 184 -10.44 1.40 -6.92
N PHE A 185 -10.48 0.91 -8.15
CA PHE A 185 -9.39 0.18 -8.77
C PHE A 185 -9.16 0.76 -10.17
N MET A 186 -7.96 1.25 -10.43
CA MET A 186 -7.70 2.02 -11.64
C MET A 186 -6.33 1.72 -12.21
N GLN A 187 -6.29 1.60 -13.53
CA GLN A 187 -5.06 1.68 -14.29
C GLN A 187 -4.46 3.10 -14.18
N TYR A 188 -3.17 3.24 -14.33
CA TYR A 188 -2.45 4.52 -14.34
C TYR A 188 -2.47 5.33 -13.03
N ARG A 189 -2.74 4.70 -11.90
CA ARG A 189 -2.62 5.31 -10.57
C ARG A 189 -1.34 4.90 -9.83
N GLN A 190 -0.37 4.40 -10.56
CA GLN A 190 0.92 3.98 -10.02
C GLN A 190 1.98 5.02 -10.39
N GLY A 191 3.04 5.12 -9.61
CA GLY A 191 4.05 6.15 -9.78
C GLY A 191 5.48 5.61 -9.87
N GLY A 192 6.42 6.53 -10.03
CA GLY A 192 7.86 6.29 -10.04
C GLY A 192 8.52 6.50 -11.40
N ASP A 193 9.83 6.67 -11.38
CA ASP A 193 10.61 6.90 -12.59
C ASP A 193 10.82 5.61 -13.40
N TYR A 194 10.97 5.75 -14.71
CA TYR A 194 11.20 4.64 -15.62
C TYR A 194 12.36 3.72 -15.20
N ASN A 195 13.47 4.28 -14.77
CA ASN A 195 14.65 3.54 -14.32
C ASN A 195 14.47 2.84 -12.96
N GLN A 196 13.35 3.04 -12.30
CA GLN A 196 13.00 2.43 -11.02
C GLN A 196 11.94 1.34 -11.15
N MET A 197 11.50 1.04 -12.38
CA MET A 197 10.52 0.00 -12.66
C MET A 197 11.08 -1.40 -12.35
N PRO A 198 10.27 -2.39 -12.11
CA PRO A 198 8.81 -2.35 -12.12
C PRO A 198 8.21 -1.68 -10.86
N ASN A 199 6.92 -1.35 -10.96
CA ASN A 199 6.15 -0.82 -9.83
C ASN A 199 6.04 -1.85 -8.70
N HIS A 200 5.92 -3.13 -9.04
CA HIS A 200 5.89 -4.22 -8.08
C HIS A 200 6.59 -5.46 -8.66
N LEU A 201 7.41 -6.09 -7.85
CA LEU A 201 7.98 -7.41 -8.13
C LEU A 201 6.97 -8.53 -7.79
N ALA A 202 7.48 -9.74 -7.60
CA ALA A 202 6.67 -10.91 -7.33
C ALA A 202 5.73 -10.78 -6.12
N ASP A 203 4.65 -11.54 -6.19
CA ASP A 203 3.71 -11.82 -5.10
C ASP A 203 2.89 -10.59 -4.62
N LEU A 204 2.50 -9.71 -5.55
CA LEU A 204 1.33 -8.86 -5.31
C LEU A 204 0.10 -9.75 -5.28
N THR A 205 -0.63 -9.72 -4.19
CA THR A 205 -1.83 -10.53 -4.00
C THR A 205 -3.03 -9.63 -3.64
N LEU A 206 -4.09 -9.72 -4.43
CA LEU A 206 -5.41 -9.16 -4.11
C LEU A 206 -6.31 -10.33 -3.69
N TRP A 207 -6.86 -10.25 -2.48
CA TRP A 207 -7.75 -11.26 -1.93
C TRP A 207 -9.08 -10.65 -1.51
N ASN A 208 -10.20 -11.13 -2.08
CA ASN A 208 -11.53 -10.58 -1.84
C ASN A 208 -11.60 -9.05 -1.95
N PHE A 209 -11.05 -8.51 -3.03
CA PHE A 209 -11.09 -7.09 -3.29
C PHE A 209 -12.45 -6.66 -3.84
N ASN A 210 -13.13 -5.74 -3.15
CA ASN A 210 -14.43 -5.20 -3.55
C ASN A 210 -14.25 -3.86 -4.29
N ALA A 211 -14.24 -3.90 -5.61
CA ALA A 211 -14.12 -2.71 -6.44
C ALA A 211 -15.42 -1.91 -6.47
N LYS A 212 -15.32 -0.59 -6.32
CA LYS A 212 -16.47 0.33 -6.37
C LYS A 212 -16.70 0.97 -7.73
N ASN A 213 -15.80 0.76 -8.67
CA ASN A 213 -15.90 1.26 -10.04
C ASN A 213 -15.75 0.12 -11.03
N ASN A 214 -16.29 0.34 -12.22
CA ASN A 214 -16.00 -0.52 -13.37
C ASN A 214 -14.70 -0.04 -14.02
N VAL A 215 -13.87 -0.98 -14.42
CA VAL A 215 -12.71 -0.70 -15.26
C VAL A 215 -13.13 -0.85 -16.72
N ALA A 216 -12.55 -0.05 -17.62
CA ALA A 216 -12.94 0.00 -19.02
C ALA A 216 -12.99 -1.39 -19.70
N ASP A 217 -13.74 -1.48 -20.81
CA ASP A 217 -14.02 -2.73 -21.54
C ASP A 217 -12.78 -3.37 -22.19
N SER A 218 -11.69 -2.63 -22.35
CA SER A 218 -10.41 -3.18 -22.82
C SER A 218 -9.74 -3.97 -21.68
N PRO A 219 -8.98 -5.04 -21.99
CA PRO A 219 -8.28 -5.79 -20.98
C PRO A 219 -7.39 -4.90 -20.11
N PHE A 220 -7.50 -5.07 -18.79
CA PHE A 220 -6.60 -4.45 -17.83
C PHE A 220 -5.27 -5.18 -17.88
N ILE A 221 -4.22 -4.48 -18.26
CA ILE A 221 -2.87 -5.02 -18.41
C ILE A 221 -1.99 -4.64 -17.22
N TRP A 222 -1.19 -5.59 -16.74
CA TRP A 222 -0.27 -5.39 -15.63
C TRP A 222 1.13 -4.94 -16.07
N TRP A 223 1.47 -5.19 -17.34
CA TRP A 223 2.73 -4.76 -17.91
C TRP A 223 2.49 -4.06 -19.25
N ASP A 224 2.42 -2.75 -19.23
CA ASP A 224 2.26 -1.93 -20.43
C ASP A 224 3.62 -1.58 -21.01
N ASN A 225 3.92 -2.10 -22.20
CA ASN A 225 5.18 -1.81 -22.90
C ASN A 225 5.28 -0.35 -23.36
N ASN A 226 4.15 0.33 -23.53
CA ASN A 226 4.08 1.71 -23.99
C ASN A 226 4.01 2.73 -22.84
N SER A 227 3.77 2.28 -21.61
CA SER A 227 3.67 3.13 -20.43
C SER A 227 4.97 3.15 -19.64
N LEU A 228 5.36 4.34 -19.18
CA LEU A 228 6.45 4.51 -18.22
C LEU A 228 6.02 4.20 -16.78
N TRP A 229 4.72 4.15 -16.50
CA TRP A 229 4.16 4.23 -15.15
C TRP A 229 3.40 3.00 -14.69
N TRP A 230 3.34 1.95 -15.51
CA TRP A 230 2.55 0.77 -15.23
C TRP A 230 3.27 -0.51 -15.64
N LYS A 231 4.01 -1.09 -14.70
CA LYS A 231 4.75 -2.34 -14.91
C LYS A 231 4.75 -3.15 -13.62
N PHE A 232 3.97 -4.23 -13.61
CA PHE A 232 3.91 -5.19 -12.52
C PHE A 232 4.32 -6.57 -13.02
N LEU A 233 5.08 -7.30 -12.22
CA LEU A 233 5.19 -8.74 -12.46
C LEU A 233 3.82 -9.39 -12.21
N PRO A 234 3.54 -10.52 -12.88
CA PRO A 234 2.26 -11.19 -12.81
C PRO A 234 1.72 -11.35 -11.38
N PRO A 235 0.61 -10.71 -11.03
CA PRO A 235 0.03 -10.78 -9.70
C PRO A 235 -0.85 -11.99 -9.50
N ILE A 236 -1.27 -12.18 -8.26
CA ILE A 236 -2.30 -13.13 -7.83
C ILE A 236 -3.56 -12.34 -7.51
N VAL A 237 -4.68 -12.66 -8.13
CA VAL A 237 -5.98 -12.06 -7.86
C VAL A 237 -7.00 -13.17 -7.59
N VAL A 238 -7.60 -13.14 -6.42
CA VAL A 238 -8.60 -14.14 -6.01
C VAL A 238 -9.79 -13.41 -5.37
N GLY A 239 -10.98 -13.64 -5.90
CA GLY A 239 -12.19 -13.03 -5.36
C GLY A 239 -12.32 -11.52 -5.64
N TYR A 240 -11.84 -11.03 -6.77
CA TYR A 240 -12.12 -9.66 -7.21
C TYR A 240 -13.60 -9.54 -7.57
N HIS A 241 -14.33 -8.64 -6.92
CA HIS A 241 -15.77 -8.49 -7.10
C HIS A 241 -16.22 -7.03 -6.96
N GLY A 242 -17.52 -6.78 -7.11
CA GLY A 242 -18.15 -5.47 -7.02
C GLY A 242 -18.21 -4.78 -8.37
N GLY A 243 -17.11 -4.20 -8.84
CA GLY A 243 -17.01 -3.63 -10.18
C GLY A 243 -16.60 -4.65 -11.24
N SER A 244 -16.97 -4.40 -12.48
CA SER A 244 -16.54 -5.22 -13.62
C SER A 244 -15.11 -4.89 -14.02
N ILE A 245 -14.34 -5.92 -14.39
CA ILE A 245 -12.99 -5.82 -14.94
C ILE A 245 -12.74 -7.02 -15.87
N HIS A 246 -11.93 -6.81 -16.87
CA HIS A 246 -11.39 -7.88 -17.71
C HIS A 246 -9.88 -7.81 -17.66
N PHE A 247 -9.23 -8.76 -17.02
CA PHE A 247 -7.77 -8.83 -16.94
C PHE A 247 -7.17 -9.47 -18.22
N ASP A 248 -5.97 -9.05 -18.59
CA ASP A 248 -5.13 -9.81 -19.53
C ASP A 248 -4.56 -11.03 -18.78
N GLU A 249 -5.18 -12.18 -18.98
CA GLU A 249 -4.82 -13.44 -18.32
C GLU A 249 -3.38 -13.88 -18.60
N SER A 250 -2.80 -13.48 -19.73
CA SER A 250 -1.42 -13.79 -20.06
C SER A 250 -0.40 -13.12 -19.12
N GLN A 251 -0.84 -12.08 -18.41
CA GLN A 251 -0.05 -11.31 -17.46
C GLN A 251 -0.39 -11.63 -15.99
N MET A 252 -1.24 -12.62 -15.75
CA MET A 252 -1.62 -13.03 -14.41
C MET A 252 -0.83 -14.28 -13.96
N LYS A 253 -0.42 -14.32 -12.70
CA LYS A 253 0.09 -15.53 -12.07
C LYS A 253 -1.06 -16.46 -11.67
N LEU A 254 -2.14 -15.85 -11.22
CA LEU A 254 -3.39 -16.53 -10.86
C LEU A 254 -4.54 -15.52 -10.92
N ASN A 255 -5.67 -15.93 -11.50
CA ASN A 255 -6.93 -15.20 -11.44
C ASN A 255 -8.06 -16.20 -11.18
N GLU A 256 -8.65 -16.16 -9.99
CA GLU A 256 -9.70 -17.08 -9.58
C GLU A 256 -10.91 -16.35 -8.98
N GLU A 257 -12.08 -16.92 -9.18
CA GLU A 257 -13.33 -16.45 -8.59
C GLU A 257 -13.65 -14.97 -8.85
N GLN A 258 -13.35 -14.51 -10.05
CA GLN A 258 -13.71 -13.16 -10.46
C GLN A 258 -15.24 -13.00 -10.47
N GLY A 259 -15.74 -11.95 -9.84
CA GLY A 259 -17.15 -11.67 -9.63
C GLY A 259 -17.70 -12.21 -8.30
N ASN A 260 -16.99 -13.07 -7.62
CA ASN A 260 -17.42 -13.73 -6.38
C ASN A 260 -16.48 -13.44 -5.22
N THR A 261 -16.96 -13.66 -4.01
CA THR A 261 -16.11 -13.72 -2.83
C THR A 261 -15.67 -15.16 -2.57
N VAL A 262 -14.50 -15.35 -1.94
CA VAL A 262 -13.96 -16.66 -1.63
C VAL A 262 -13.83 -16.91 -0.13
N THR A 263 -13.70 -18.17 0.24
CA THR A 263 -13.36 -18.61 1.60
C THR A 263 -11.92 -19.15 1.61
N PRO A 264 -11.08 -18.73 2.58
CA PRO A 264 -11.38 -17.86 3.73
C PRO A 264 -11.65 -16.42 3.31
N TYR A 265 -12.55 -15.74 4.01
CA TYR A 265 -12.93 -14.37 3.68
C TYR A 265 -11.77 -13.38 3.78
N SER A 266 -10.81 -13.62 4.68
CA SER A 266 -9.54 -12.91 4.77
C SER A 266 -8.40 -13.92 4.77
N LEU A 267 -7.49 -13.78 3.84
CA LEU A 267 -6.29 -14.61 3.76
C LEU A 267 -5.35 -14.33 4.93
N TYR A 268 -5.20 -13.06 5.31
CA TYR A 268 -4.37 -12.66 6.45
C TYR A 268 -4.84 -13.30 7.76
N GLU A 269 -6.14 -13.24 8.05
CA GLU A 269 -6.71 -13.87 9.24
C GLU A 269 -6.55 -15.40 9.23
N ALA A 270 -6.71 -16.03 8.08
CA ALA A 270 -6.49 -17.47 7.94
C ALA A 270 -5.03 -17.86 8.21
N GLN A 271 -4.09 -17.05 7.72
CA GLN A 271 -2.66 -17.25 7.99
C GLN A 271 -2.33 -17.05 9.48
N LEU A 272 -2.91 -16.03 10.13
CA LEU A 272 -2.77 -15.82 11.58
C LEU A 272 -3.31 -17.01 12.36
N ARG A 273 -4.53 -17.48 12.04
CA ARG A 273 -5.12 -18.66 12.70
C ARG A 273 -4.25 -19.89 12.55
N LYS A 274 -3.72 -20.13 11.36
CA LYS A 274 -2.81 -21.26 11.11
C LYS A 274 -1.52 -21.16 11.93
N ARG A 275 -0.97 -19.96 12.06
CA ARG A 275 0.30 -19.73 12.77
C ARG A 275 0.16 -19.71 14.28
N LEU A 276 -0.92 -19.13 14.79
CA LEU A 276 -1.10 -18.82 16.22
C LEU A 276 -2.16 -19.69 16.91
N GLY A 277 -2.87 -20.55 16.16
CA GLY A 277 -4.01 -21.32 16.65
C GLY A 277 -5.31 -20.53 16.78
N ALA A 278 -5.25 -19.20 16.73
CA ALA A 278 -6.40 -18.30 16.79
C ALA A 278 -6.12 -17.02 16.03
N VAL A 279 -7.17 -16.28 15.68
CA VAL A 279 -7.03 -14.89 15.28
C VAL A 279 -7.04 -14.04 16.54
N PRO A 280 -5.95 -13.37 16.91
CA PRO A 280 -5.92 -12.50 18.06
C PRO A 280 -7.00 -11.42 17.98
N ALA A 281 -7.54 -10.99 19.11
CA ALA A 281 -8.36 -9.79 19.14
C ALA A 281 -7.49 -8.62 18.64
N LEU A 282 -7.78 -8.13 17.45
CA LEU A 282 -6.93 -7.17 16.74
C LEU A 282 -6.79 -5.80 17.47
N SER A 283 -7.58 -5.57 18.52
CA SER A 283 -7.40 -4.45 19.45
C SER A 283 -6.19 -4.60 20.37
N LEU A 284 -5.59 -5.79 20.44
CA LEU A 284 -4.49 -6.12 21.34
C LEU A 284 -3.19 -6.51 20.61
N ILE A 285 -3.18 -6.44 19.28
CA ILE A 285 -1.99 -6.80 18.53
C ILE A 285 -0.98 -5.64 18.60
N HIS A 286 -0.11 -5.72 19.55
CA HIS A 286 1.25 -5.23 19.39
C HIS A 286 1.98 -6.30 18.57
N ILE A 287 2.17 -6.06 17.29
CA ILE A 287 2.91 -6.97 16.42
C ILE A 287 4.37 -6.57 16.45
#